data_e0d2c833c4102344792995724c7349b9
#
_entry.id   e0d2c833c4102344792995724c7349b9
#
_cell.length_a   1.000
_cell.length_b   1.000
_cell.length_c   1.000
_cell.angle_alpha   90.00
_cell.angle_beta   90.00
_cell.angle_gamma   90.00
#
_symmetry.space_group_name_H-M   'P 1'
#
loop_
_entity.id
_entity.type
_entity.pdbx_description
1 polymer ?
#
loop_
_entity_poly.entity_id
_entity_poly.type
_entity_poly.pdbx_seq_one_letter_code
_entity_poly.pdbx_strand_id
1 'polypeptide(L)'
;MHQILFYDYVDDILERRGPYRDAHLAGIQAEREAGRLVMAGPVGDPPHGAVIVFGDVEPETIEAFARLDPYVEAGLVAAWRVEPWNVV
;
A
#
# COMPACT_ATOMS: atom_id res chain seq x y z
N MET A 1 -3.06 16.83 -7.52
CA MET A 1 -4.09 15.82 -7.17
C MET A 1 -3.40 14.65 -6.47
N HIS A 2 -3.91 14.24 -5.34
CA HIS A 2 -3.40 13.06 -4.64
C HIS A 2 -3.82 11.79 -5.38
N GLN A 3 -3.14 10.69 -5.06
CA GLN A 3 -3.47 9.37 -5.59
C GLN A 3 -3.59 8.41 -4.41
N ILE A 4 -4.51 7.47 -4.50
CA ILE A 4 -4.69 6.45 -3.45
C ILE A 4 -4.46 5.08 -4.04
N LEU A 5 -3.60 4.30 -3.38
CA LEU A 5 -3.45 2.87 -3.63
C LEU A 5 -4.29 2.14 -2.59
N PHE A 6 -5.25 1.35 -3.05
CA PHE A 6 -6.09 0.51 -2.20
C PHE A 6 -5.63 -0.93 -2.29
N TYR A 7 -5.45 -1.56 -1.13
CA TYR A 7 -5.19 -2.99 -1.02
C TYR A 7 -6.38 -3.69 -0.41
N ASP A 8 -6.78 -4.81 -1.01
CA ASP A 8 -7.68 -5.77 -0.40
C ASP A 8 -6.85 -6.98 0.04
N TYR A 9 -6.81 -7.23 1.34
CA TYR A 9 -6.02 -8.32 1.91
C TYR A 9 -6.74 -9.66 1.82
N VAL A 10 -5.94 -10.73 1.80
CA VAL A 10 -6.47 -12.08 2.03
C VAL A 10 -6.98 -12.21 3.47
N ASP A 11 -7.91 -13.13 3.72
CA ASP A 11 -8.57 -13.27 5.03
C ASP A 11 -7.59 -13.57 6.17
N ASP A 12 -6.53 -14.32 5.88
CA ASP A 12 -5.53 -14.74 6.86
C ASP A 12 -4.26 -13.89 6.88
N ILE A 13 -4.40 -12.59 6.56
CA ILE A 13 -3.27 -11.65 6.49
C ILE A 13 -2.44 -11.61 7.78
N LEU A 14 -3.10 -11.59 8.94
CA LEU A 14 -2.39 -11.49 10.22
C LEU A 14 -1.50 -12.70 10.49
N GLU A 15 -1.91 -13.87 10.03
CA GLU A 15 -1.17 -15.12 10.21
C GLU A 15 -0.01 -15.24 9.23
N ARG A 16 -0.12 -14.63 8.05
CA ARG A 16 0.81 -14.80 6.93
C ARG A 16 1.82 -13.67 6.78
N ARG A 17 1.52 -12.49 7.28
CA ARG A 17 2.33 -11.27 7.01
C ARG A 17 3.69 -11.24 7.70
N GLY A 18 3.86 -11.99 8.79
CA GLY A 18 5.06 -11.90 9.65
C GLY A 18 6.37 -11.86 8.88
N PRO A 19 6.67 -12.85 8.00
CA PRO A 19 7.94 -12.88 7.26
C PRO A 19 8.17 -11.69 6.31
N TYR A 20 7.10 -11.00 5.92
CA TYR A 20 7.15 -9.95 4.89
C TYR A 20 6.96 -8.54 5.46
N ARG A 21 6.55 -8.44 6.72
CA ARG A 21 6.09 -7.17 7.30
C ARG A 21 7.19 -6.12 7.36
N ASP A 22 8.38 -6.49 7.83
CA ASP A 22 9.48 -5.53 7.97
C ASP A 22 9.88 -4.94 6.60
N ALA A 23 9.98 -5.78 5.58
CA ALA A 23 10.32 -5.33 4.23
C ALA A 23 9.21 -4.46 3.62
N HIS A 24 7.94 -4.83 3.86
CA HIS A 24 6.79 -4.02 3.43
C HIS A 24 6.84 -2.64 4.07
N LEU A 25 7.04 -2.57 5.39
CA LEU A 25 7.09 -1.28 6.11
C LEU A 25 8.31 -0.45 5.69
N ALA A 26 9.43 -1.10 5.38
CA ALA A 26 10.62 -0.41 4.88
C ALA A 26 10.34 0.26 3.52
N GLY A 27 9.59 -0.40 2.64
CA GLY A 27 9.16 0.19 1.37
C GLY A 27 8.27 1.42 1.56
N ILE A 28 7.32 1.34 2.49
CA ILE A 28 6.46 2.47 2.87
C ILE A 28 7.32 3.64 3.38
N GLN A 29 8.26 3.35 4.28
CA GLN A 29 9.13 4.38 4.85
C GLN A 29 10.03 5.03 3.80
N ALA A 30 10.54 4.26 2.86
CA ALA A 30 11.36 4.79 1.77
C ALA A 30 10.56 5.79 0.91
N GLU A 31 9.30 5.49 0.61
CA GLU A 31 8.43 6.40 -0.14
C GLU A 31 8.10 7.66 0.66
N ARG A 32 7.95 7.53 1.99
CA ARG A 32 7.72 8.67 2.86
C ARG A 32 8.94 9.59 2.90
N GLU A 33 10.13 9.03 3.04
CA GLU A 33 11.38 9.80 3.06
C GLU A 33 11.65 10.48 1.72
N ALA A 34 11.24 9.86 0.62
CA ALA A 34 11.36 10.45 -0.70
C ALA A 34 10.34 11.57 -0.96
N GLY A 35 9.41 11.79 -0.04
CA GLY A 35 8.39 12.83 -0.15
C GLY A 35 7.21 12.48 -1.06
N ARG A 36 7.10 11.23 -1.48
CA ARG A 36 6.01 10.79 -2.35
C ARG A 36 4.78 10.32 -1.58
N LEU A 37 4.97 9.71 -0.42
CA LEU A 37 3.90 9.12 0.38
C LEU A 37 3.50 10.07 1.51
N VAL A 38 2.18 10.31 1.62
CA VAL A 38 1.61 11.23 2.62
C VAL A 38 1.25 10.48 3.89
N MET A 39 0.48 9.39 3.77
CA MET A 39 0.06 8.56 4.89
C MET A 39 -0.31 7.17 4.39
N ALA A 40 -0.23 6.19 5.26
CA ALA A 40 -0.59 4.83 4.93
C ALA A 40 -0.99 4.07 6.19
N GLY A 41 -1.86 3.08 6.05
CA GLY A 41 -2.21 2.22 7.15
C GLY A 41 -3.24 1.17 6.79
N PRO A 42 -3.36 0.13 7.63
CA PRO A 42 -4.38 -0.88 7.46
C PRO A 42 -5.77 -0.33 7.80
N VAL A 43 -6.78 -0.92 7.18
CA VAL A 43 -8.19 -0.57 7.38
C VAL A 43 -8.90 -1.77 7.99
N GLY A 44 -9.69 -1.49 9.02
CA GLY A 44 -10.47 -2.51 9.71
C GLY A 44 -9.76 -3.12 10.91
N ASP A 45 -10.55 -3.74 11.79
CA ASP A 45 -10.06 -4.45 12.96
C ASP A 45 -10.90 -5.74 13.12
N PRO A 46 -10.38 -6.91 12.70
CA PRO A 46 -9.05 -7.12 12.09
C PRO A 46 -8.90 -6.44 10.73
N PRO A 47 -7.67 -6.18 10.27
CA PRO A 47 -7.46 -5.50 9.01
C PRO A 47 -7.91 -6.36 7.82
N HIS A 48 -8.66 -5.75 6.90
CA HIS A 48 -9.10 -6.39 5.66
C HIS A 48 -8.47 -5.77 4.41
N GLY A 49 -7.74 -4.68 4.57
CA GLY A 49 -7.08 -3.99 3.48
C GLY A 49 -6.18 -2.89 4.00
N ALA A 50 -5.70 -2.07 3.10
CA ALA A 50 -4.89 -0.91 3.43
C ALA A 50 -5.18 0.23 2.46
N VAL A 51 -4.92 1.43 2.93
CA VAL A 51 -4.96 2.64 2.11
C VAL A 51 -3.59 3.28 2.18
N ILE A 52 -3.01 3.57 1.02
CA ILE A 52 -1.71 4.20 0.89
C ILE A 52 -1.89 5.45 0.04
N VAL A 53 -1.74 6.62 0.67
CA VAL A 53 -1.99 7.90 0.03
C VAL A 53 -0.66 8.51 -0.43
N PHE A 54 -0.57 8.75 -1.73
CA PHE A 54 0.55 9.44 -2.35
C PHE A 54 0.16 10.90 -2.64
N GLY A 55 1.15 11.77 -2.73
CA GLY A 55 0.95 13.12 -3.20
C GLY A 55 0.72 13.16 -4.71
N ASP A 56 1.14 14.23 -5.34
CA ASP A 56 0.98 14.42 -6.79
C ASP A 56 2.05 13.61 -7.54
N VAL A 57 1.84 12.32 -7.65
CA VAL A 57 2.74 11.35 -8.31
C VAL A 57 2.01 10.70 -9.46
N GLU A 58 2.75 10.32 -10.49
CA GLU A 58 2.16 9.63 -11.65
C GLU A 58 1.65 8.25 -11.23
N PRO A 59 0.46 7.83 -11.71
CA PRO A 59 -0.09 6.51 -11.38
C PRO A 59 0.87 5.35 -11.66
N GLU A 60 1.68 5.44 -12.70
CA GLU A 60 2.66 4.41 -13.08
C GLU A 60 3.70 4.19 -11.99
N THR A 61 4.09 5.24 -11.29
CA THR A 61 5.02 5.17 -10.15
C THR A 61 4.42 4.37 -9.01
N ILE A 62 3.12 4.57 -8.75
CA ILE A 62 2.40 3.87 -7.69
C ILE A 62 2.18 2.40 -8.06
N GLU A 63 1.84 2.12 -9.32
CA GLU A 63 1.70 0.76 -9.81
C GLU A 63 3.02 -0.02 -9.68
N ALA A 64 4.15 0.62 -9.99
CA ALA A 64 5.47 0.01 -9.81
C ALA A 64 5.74 -0.28 -8.33
N PHE A 65 5.40 0.64 -7.43
CA PHE A 65 5.50 0.41 -5.99
C PHE A 65 4.69 -0.82 -5.56
N ALA A 66 3.45 -0.92 -6.01
CA ALA A 66 2.58 -2.04 -5.64
C ALA A 66 3.17 -3.38 -6.12
N ARG A 67 3.66 -3.43 -7.36
CA ARG A 67 4.23 -4.67 -7.91
C ARG A 67 5.48 -5.12 -7.17
N LEU A 68 6.22 -4.21 -6.56
CA LEU A 68 7.44 -4.51 -5.81
C LEU A 68 7.20 -4.71 -4.31
N ASP A 69 5.99 -4.44 -3.83
CA ASP A 69 5.67 -4.62 -2.42
C ASP A 69 5.73 -6.11 -2.05
N PRO A 70 6.51 -6.49 -1.03
CA PRO A 70 6.58 -7.88 -0.58
C PRO A 70 5.22 -8.49 -0.27
N TYR A 71 4.26 -7.72 0.22
CA TYR A 71 2.90 -8.23 0.45
C TYR A 71 2.22 -8.64 -0.85
N VAL A 72 2.39 -7.87 -1.91
CA VAL A 72 1.81 -8.18 -3.22
C VAL A 72 2.51 -9.39 -3.83
N GLU A 73 3.84 -9.43 -3.79
CA GLU A 73 4.62 -10.53 -4.33
C GLU A 73 4.31 -11.86 -3.63
N ALA A 74 4.07 -11.81 -2.32
CA ALA A 74 3.76 -13.01 -1.52
C ALA A 74 2.30 -13.47 -1.63
N GLY A 75 1.47 -12.76 -2.40
CA GLY A 75 0.06 -13.12 -2.56
C GLY A 75 -0.81 -12.78 -1.36
N LEU A 76 -0.41 -11.81 -0.54
CA LEU A 76 -1.19 -11.36 0.63
C LEU A 76 -2.21 -10.29 0.27
N VAL A 77 -2.09 -9.71 -0.90
CA VAL A 77 -3.03 -8.72 -1.44
C VAL A 77 -3.82 -9.38 -2.55
N ALA A 78 -5.11 -9.61 -2.31
CA ALA A 78 -5.99 -10.30 -3.25
C ALA A 78 -6.26 -9.44 -4.49
N ALA A 79 -6.33 -8.13 -4.30
CA ALA A 79 -6.56 -7.15 -5.37
C ALA A 79 -6.03 -5.79 -4.93
N TRP A 80 -5.63 -4.99 -5.90
CA TRP A 80 -5.27 -3.60 -5.63
C TRP A 80 -5.65 -2.71 -6.81
N ARG A 81 -5.86 -1.42 -6.51
CA ARG A 81 -6.17 -0.42 -7.54
C ARG A 81 -5.64 0.95 -7.12
N VAL A 82 -5.42 1.81 -8.10
CA VAL A 82 -5.02 3.20 -7.89
C VAL A 82 -6.16 4.11 -8.34
N GLU A 83 -6.50 5.09 -7.51
CA GLU A 83 -7.52 6.08 -7.84
C GLU A 83 -7.04 7.50 -7.54
N PRO A 84 -7.37 8.47 -8.40
CA PRO A 84 -7.10 9.87 -8.10
C PRO A 84 -8.01 10.35 -6.98
N TRP A 85 -7.48 11.23 -6.12
CA TRP A 85 -8.24 11.79 -5.00
C TRP A 85 -8.10 13.31 -4.98
N ASN A 86 -9.21 13.98 -5.19
CA ASN A 86 -9.27 15.43 -5.13
C ASN A 86 -9.56 15.86 -3.69
N VAL A 87 -8.51 16.03 -2.91
CA VAL A 87 -8.61 16.38 -1.49
C VAL A 87 -9.16 17.79 -1.34
N VAL A 88 -10.13 17.95 -0.46
CA VAL A 88 -10.75 19.24 -0.17
C VAL A 88 -10.39 19.76 1.22
#